data_416388b382263444059039910cc2bf6d
#
_entry.id   416388b382263444059039910cc2bf6d
#
_cell.length_a   1.000
_cell.length_b   1.000
_cell.length_c   1.000
_cell.angle_alpha   90.00
_cell.angle_beta   90.00
_cell.angle_gamma   90.00
#
_symmetry.space_group_name_H-M   'P 1'
#
loop_
_entity.id
_entity.type
_entity.pdbx_description
1 polymer ?
#
loop_
_entity_poly.entity_id
_entity_poly.type
_entity_poly.pdbx_seq_one_letter_code
_entity_poly.pdbx_strand_id
1 'polypeptide(L)'
;MRRILTIAIGILLLVGAVLISKLFIANKKKPKPKFDKIVKKVTVDTVQNKEVPIIITASGNLTAKHKIQLFAEVQGVLKIGTKEFKAGTYYTKGETLLRINSDEFYANLQSQKSNFYNKITAILPDIRLDYPNEYQKWQDYLNSFDINKTTPKLPTINTDKEKYFISGRGINTTYYNVKNLEVKLGKYSLRAPFKGILTEALVTPGTLVRAGQKLGEFIDPSVYEMEVSVNATFADLLKKGNVVKLHNLENTSEYTGKVIRVNGKIDATSQTIKAYIQVAGKTLKEGMYLEANLIAKSEKNAIEVSRKLLVDNKQLFVVNDSILNLIDINPVYFSAENAILKDIENGTLILSKPVPGAYDGMKVEILTNKSTGQRQNAKEKKKEPKK
;
A
#
# COMPACT_ATOMS: atom_id res chain seq x y z
N MET A 1 85.69 65.92 42.39
CA MET A 1 85.31 65.93 40.92
C MET A 1 85.45 64.58 40.19
N ARG A 2 86.48 63.79 40.43
CA ARG A 2 86.64 62.49 39.68
C ARG A 2 85.49 61.45 39.86
N ARG A 3 84.90 61.32 41.11
CA ARG A 3 83.80 60.36 41.39
C ARG A 3 82.46 60.73 40.72
N ILE A 4 82.19 62.00 40.51
CA ILE A 4 80.95 62.48 39.86
C ILE A 4 81.03 62.23 38.30
N LEU A 5 82.20 62.33 37.75
CA LEU A 5 82.44 62.07 36.34
C LEU A 5 82.29 60.58 35.98
N THR A 6 82.77 59.69 36.86
CA THR A 6 82.63 58.23 36.63
C THR A 6 81.17 57.76 36.73
N ILE A 7 80.37 58.36 37.64
CA ILE A 7 78.94 58.09 37.76
C ILE A 7 78.15 58.58 36.52
N ALA A 8 78.53 59.81 36.00
CA ALA A 8 77.91 60.33 34.83
C ALA A 8 78.21 59.53 33.57
N ILE A 9 79.42 58.98 33.43
CA ILE A 9 79.80 58.12 32.28
C ILE A 9 79.05 56.78 32.43
N GLY A 10 78.90 56.21 33.62
CA GLY A 10 78.12 54.98 33.86
C GLY A 10 76.67 55.11 33.45
N ILE A 11 76.06 56.26 33.83
CA ILE A 11 74.65 56.53 33.46
C ILE A 11 74.50 56.71 31.92
N LEU A 12 75.46 57.43 31.29
CA LEU A 12 75.44 57.59 29.86
C LEU A 12 75.58 56.28 29.05
N LEU A 13 76.40 55.36 29.54
CA LEU A 13 76.56 54.05 28.96
C LEU A 13 75.27 53.19 29.15
N LEU A 14 74.64 53.33 30.29
CA LEU A 14 73.36 52.62 30.55
C LEU A 14 72.24 53.15 29.62
N VAL A 15 72.10 54.43 29.51
CA VAL A 15 71.14 55.08 28.58
C VAL A 15 71.44 54.70 27.11
N GLY A 16 72.73 54.69 26.74
CA GLY A 16 73.15 54.23 25.39
C GLY A 16 72.79 52.78 25.12
N ALA A 17 73.02 51.90 26.09
CA ALA A 17 72.66 50.47 25.94
C ALA A 17 71.14 50.27 25.82
N VAL A 18 70.33 51.03 26.55
CA VAL A 18 68.84 50.96 26.46
C VAL A 18 68.35 51.51 25.08
N LEU A 19 68.97 52.56 24.60
CA LEU A 19 68.65 53.14 23.27
C LEU A 19 69.00 52.14 22.12
N ILE A 20 70.18 51.57 22.18
CA ILE A 20 70.63 50.55 21.24
C ILE A 20 69.73 49.29 21.29
N SER A 21 69.37 48.82 22.50
CA SER A 21 68.42 47.70 22.66
C SER A 21 67.06 47.99 22.04
N LYS A 22 66.51 49.22 22.22
CA LYS A 22 65.24 49.65 21.58
C LYS A 22 65.34 49.67 20.03
N LEU A 23 66.45 50.11 19.48
CA LEU A 23 66.69 50.10 18.03
C LEU A 23 66.80 48.66 17.46
N PHE A 24 67.43 47.75 18.19
CA PHE A 24 67.47 46.32 17.80
C PHE A 24 66.08 45.66 17.92
N ILE A 25 65.29 46.00 18.91
CA ILE A 25 63.90 45.48 19.05
C ILE A 25 62.98 46.04 18.01
N ALA A 26 63.11 47.34 17.68
CA ALA A 26 62.30 48.01 16.64
C ALA A 26 62.57 47.46 15.24
N ASN A 27 63.81 46.98 15.01
CA ASN A 27 64.21 46.44 13.70
C ASN A 27 63.95 44.94 13.51
N LYS A 28 63.45 44.20 14.54
CA LYS A 28 63.01 42.84 14.40
C LYS A 28 61.72 42.81 13.59
N LYS A 29 61.83 42.55 12.29
CA LYS A 29 60.67 42.19 11.46
C LYS A 29 60.01 40.96 12.09
N LYS A 30 58.80 41.14 12.70
CA LYS A 30 57.99 40.03 13.18
C LYS A 30 57.76 39.10 12.00
N PRO A 31 58.13 37.79 12.09
CA PRO A 31 57.79 36.86 11.03
C PRO A 31 56.28 36.86 10.90
N LYS A 32 55.75 37.17 9.72
CA LYS A 32 54.33 36.99 9.44
C LYS A 32 54.05 35.52 9.57
N PRO A 33 53.06 35.10 10.39
CA PRO A 33 52.72 33.70 10.48
C PRO A 33 52.36 33.21 9.07
N LYS A 34 53.14 32.29 8.52
CA LYS A 34 52.74 31.53 7.34
C LYS A 34 51.65 30.57 7.81
N PHE A 35 50.37 30.98 7.61
CA PHE A 35 49.29 30.01 7.67
C PHE A 35 49.50 29.09 6.48
N ASP A 36 50.01 27.87 6.72
CA ASP A 36 49.91 26.82 5.75
C ASP A 36 48.44 26.65 5.44
N LYS A 37 48.05 26.94 4.22
CA LYS A 37 46.66 26.73 3.77
C LYS A 37 46.41 25.24 3.89
N ILE A 38 45.63 24.83 4.91
CA ILE A 38 45.24 23.46 5.10
C ILE A 38 44.44 23.03 3.88
N VAL A 39 45.07 22.28 2.98
CA VAL A 39 44.39 21.69 1.83
C VAL A 39 43.59 20.52 2.33
N LYS A 40 42.28 20.62 2.26
CA LYS A 40 41.39 19.52 2.66
C LYS A 40 41.38 18.43 1.59
N LYS A 41 41.49 17.18 2.03
CA LYS A 41 41.33 16.01 1.17
C LYS A 41 39.86 15.71 0.94
N VAL A 42 39.43 15.59 -0.31
CA VAL A 42 38.05 15.37 -0.71
C VAL A 42 37.93 14.14 -1.60
N THR A 43 36.81 13.43 -1.50
CA THR A 43 36.41 12.40 -2.43
C THR A 43 35.43 12.99 -3.43
N VAL A 44 35.57 12.63 -4.69
CA VAL A 44 34.74 13.12 -5.78
C VAL A 44 34.10 11.98 -6.55
N ASP A 45 32.90 12.23 -7.07
CA ASP A 45 32.21 11.39 -8.03
C ASP A 45 32.14 12.11 -9.38
N THR A 46 32.27 11.35 -10.46
CA THR A 46 32.16 11.90 -11.82
C THR A 46 30.71 11.86 -12.28
N VAL A 47 30.17 12.98 -12.71
CA VAL A 47 28.81 13.07 -13.27
C VAL A 47 28.71 12.22 -14.53
N GLN A 48 27.72 11.32 -14.52
CA GLN A 48 27.30 10.52 -15.66
C GLN A 48 25.78 10.68 -15.79
N ASN A 49 25.37 11.51 -16.70
CA ASN A 49 23.95 11.73 -16.97
C ASN A 49 23.32 10.48 -17.57
N LYS A 50 22.21 10.06 -17.01
CA LYS A 50 21.42 8.89 -17.44
C LYS A 50 19.94 9.18 -17.35
N GLU A 51 19.13 8.23 -17.73
CA GLU A 51 17.71 8.26 -17.45
C GLU A 51 17.51 7.89 -15.97
N VAL A 52 16.99 8.82 -15.17
CA VAL A 52 16.76 8.66 -13.73
C VAL A 52 15.26 8.62 -13.46
N PRO A 53 14.72 7.51 -12.90
CA PRO A 53 13.31 7.45 -12.54
C PRO A 53 13.01 8.32 -11.32
N ILE A 54 11.93 9.09 -11.38
CA ILE A 54 11.35 9.77 -10.23
C ILE A 54 10.49 8.76 -9.48
N ILE A 55 10.93 8.36 -8.30
CA ILE A 55 10.23 7.41 -7.44
C ILE A 55 9.50 8.18 -6.35
N ILE A 56 8.19 8.00 -6.28
CA ILE A 56 7.34 8.53 -5.23
C ILE A 56 7.09 7.40 -4.24
N THR A 57 7.54 7.59 -3.02
CA THR A 57 7.24 6.66 -1.94
C THR A 57 5.91 7.03 -1.30
N ALA A 58 5.00 6.09 -1.20
CA ALA A 58 3.73 6.24 -0.52
C ALA A 58 3.41 4.97 0.26
N SER A 59 2.75 5.11 1.39
CA SER A 59 2.46 3.99 2.28
C SER A 59 0.98 3.88 2.58
N GLY A 60 0.53 2.70 2.98
CA GLY A 60 -0.86 2.44 3.32
C GLY A 60 -1.09 1.05 3.87
N ASN A 61 -2.32 0.84 4.34
CA ASN A 61 -2.78 -0.44 4.84
C ASN A 61 -3.40 -1.28 3.72
N LEU A 62 -3.18 -2.59 3.79
CA LEU A 62 -3.85 -3.55 2.93
C LEU A 62 -5.29 -3.78 3.40
N THR A 63 -6.23 -3.73 2.46
CA THR A 63 -7.61 -4.17 2.65
C THR A 63 -7.94 -5.25 1.64
N ALA A 64 -8.65 -6.30 2.05
CA ALA A 64 -9.05 -7.33 1.11
C ALA A 64 -9.98 -6.74 0.04
N LYS A 65 -9.73 -7.08 -1.23
CA LYS A 65 -10.53 -6.60 -2.34
C LYS A 65 -12.01 -7.01 -2.23
N HIS A 66 -12.25 -8.23 -1.74
CA HIS A 66 -13.58 -8.76 -1.46
C HIS A 66 -13.72 -8.94 0.03
N LYS A 67 -14.46 -8.04 0.64
CA LYS A 67 -14.74 -7.97 2.07
C LYS A 67 -16.22 -7.74 2.27
N ILE A 68 -16.84 -8.56 3.11
CA ILE A 68 -18.25 -8.44 3.47
C ILE A 68 -18.44 -8.48 4.97
N GLN A 69 -19.36 -7.69 5.45
CA GLN A 69 -19.90 -7.82 6.80
C GLN A 69 -21.08 -8.78 6.75
N LEU A 70 -21.11 -9.71 7.67
CA LEU A 70 -22.15 -10.74 7.79
C LEU A 70 -23.23 -10.24 8.75
N PHE A 71 -24.47 -10.22 8.29
CA PHE A 71 -25.62 -9.83 9.11
C PHE A 71 -26.66 -10.94 9.15
N ALA A 72 -27.37 -11.06 10.27
CA ALA A 72 -28.56 -11.90 10.36
C ALA A 72 -29.71 -11.24 9.59
N GLU A 73 -30.33 -11.97 8.66
CA GLU A 73 -31.53 -11.49 7.96
C GLU A 73 -32.82 -11.90 8.67
N VAL A 74 -32.73 -12.87 9.58
CA VAL A 74 -33.86 -13.40 10.36
C VAL A 74 -33.45 -13.54 11.83
N GLN A 75 -34.45 -13.57 12.71
CA GLN A 75 -34.28 -13.79 14.13
C GLN A 75 -34.32 -15.28 14.45
N GLY A 76 -33.53 -15.72 15.45
CA GLY A 76 -33.58 -17.07 16.01
C GLY A 76 -32.30 -17.45 16.73
N VAL A 77 -32.28 -18.64 17.33
CA VAL A 77 -31.14 -19.15 18.08
C VAL A 77 -30.17 -19.80 17.11
N LEU A 78 -28.89 -19.51 17.25
CA LEU A 78 -27.83 -20.11 16.44
C LEU A 78 -27.63 -21.57 16.78
N LYS A 79 -27.63 -22.43 15.76
CA LYS A 79 -27.29 -23.87 15.85
C LYS A 79 -25.79 -24.07 15.57
N ILE A 80 -25.26 -25.17 16.13
CA ILE A 80 -23.89 -25.62 15.82
C ILE A 80 -23.81 -25.95 14.32
N GLY A 81 -22.83 -25.40 13.64
CA GLY A 81 -22.54 -25.69 12.23
C GLY A 81 -21.63 -26.90 12.03
N THR A 82 -21.31 -27.22 10.78
CA THR A 82 -20.33 -28.25 10.43
C THR A 82 -18.90 -27.85 10.77
N LYS A 83 -18.61 -26.55 10.75
CA LYS A 83 -17.35 -25.93 11.19
C LYS A 83 -17.63 -24.90 12.28
N GLU A 84 -16.63 -24.66 13.11
CA GLU A 84 -16.72 -23.62 14.13
C GLU A 84 -16.74 -22.24 13.47
N PHE A 85 -17.68 -21.40 13.86
CA PHE A 85 -17.74 -20.01 13.45
C PHE A 85 -16.79 -19.20 14.34
N LYS A 86 -15.51 -19.23 13.99
CA LYS A 86 -14.43 -18.52 14.70
C LYS A 86 -13.53 -17.79 13.72
N ALA A 87 -12.96 -16.66 14.14
CA ALA A 87 -11.96 -15.94 13.37
C ALA A 87 -10.78 -16.86 13.01
N GLY A 88 -10.31 -16.78 11.76
CA GLY A 88 -9.26 -17.65 11.23
C GLY A 88 -9.79 -18.91 10.51
N THR A 89 -11.10 -19.21 10.57
CA THR A 89 -11.67 -20.38 9.90
C THR A 89 -11.88 -20.11 8.40
N TYR A 90 -11.41 -21.06 7.57
CA TYR A 90 -11.56 -21.01 6.11
C TYR A 90 -12.82 -21.72 5.65
N TYR A 91 -13.51 -21.11 4.66
CA TYR A 91 -14.71 -21.69 4.03
C TYR A 91 -14.59 -21.63 2.51
N THR A 92 -15.18 -22.63 1.85
CA THR A 92 -15.33 -22.66 0.39
C THR A 92 -16.63 -21.97 -0.01
N LYS A 93 -16.74 -21.56 -1.30
CA LYS A 93 -17.96 -20.95 -1.82
C LYS A 93 -19.17 -21.87 -1.64
N GLY A 94 -20.26 -21.33 -1.10
CA GLY A 94 -21.51 -22.05 -0.84
C GLY A 94 -21.52 -22.84 0.48
N GLU A 95 -20.40 -23.00 1.15
CA GLU A 95 -20.30 -23.65 2.45
C GLU A 95 -21.07 -22.87 3.51
N THR A 96 -21.74 -23.56 4.42
CA THR A 96 -22.54 -22.93 5.47
C THR A 96 -21.63 -22.35 6.55
N LEU A 97 -21.69 -21.02 6.74
CA LEU A 97 -21.02 -20.30 7.81
C LEU A 97 -21.72 -20.47 9.14
N LEU A 98 -23.04 -20.23 9.15
CA LEU A 98 -23.91 -20.27 10.32
C LEU A 98 -25.29 -20.81 9.95
N ARG A 99 -25.95 -21.45 10.92
CA ARG A 99 -27.35 -21.83 10.86
C ARG A 99 -28.12 -21.19 12.01
N ILE A 100 -29.28 -20.66 11.70
CA ILE A 100 -30.26 -20.17 12.66
C ILE A 100 -31.34 -21.27 12.77
N ASN A 101 -31.85 -21.54 13.96
CA ASN A 101 -32.91 -22.48 14.13
C ASN A 101 -34.14 -22.09 13.32
N SER A 102 -34.56 -22.98 12.42
CA SER A 102 -35.69 -22.79 11.52
C SER A 102 -36.80 -23.81 11.70
N ASP A 103 -36.79 -24.59 12.75
CA ASP A 103 -37.70 -25.77 12.89
C ASP A 103 -39.17 -25.34 12.87
N GLU A 104 -39.54 -24.30 13.64
CA GLU A 104 -40.88 -23.75 13.67
C GLU A 104 -41.26 -23.13 12.30
N PHE A 105 -40.34 -22.36 11.70
CA PHE A 105 -40.57 -21.77 10.41
C PHE A 105 -40.73 -22.81 9.30
N TYR A 106 -39.94 -23.88 9.34
CA TYR A 106 -40.03 -24.99 8.40
C TYR A 106 -41.39 -25.74 8.53
N ALA A 107 -41.88 -25.99 9.74
CA ALA A 107 -43.20 -26.58 9.98
C ALA A 107 -44.32 -25.67 9.40
N ASN A 108 -44.24 -24.35 9.59
CA ASN A 108 -45.19 -23.42 8.99
C ASN A 108 -45.11 -23.46 7.44
N LEU A 109 -43.91 -23.50 6.84
CA LEU A 109 -43.79 -23.61 5.39
C LEU A 109 -44.44 -24.92 4.88
N GLN A 110 -44.22 -26.05 5.56
CA GLN A 110 -44.87 -27.33 5.19
C GLN A 110 -46.41 -27.24 5.26
N SER A 111 -46.95 -26.58 6.28
CA SER A 111 -48.38 -26.34 6.38
C SER A 111 -48.91 -25.53 5.19
N GLN A 112 -48.19 -24.44 4.80
CA GLN A 112 -48.59 -23.63 3.64
C GLN A 112 -48.46 -24.39 2.30
N LYS A 113 -47.44 -25.28 2.17
CA LYS A 113 -47.33 -26.16 1.00
C LYS A 113 -48.49 -27.14 0.91
N SER A 114 -48.84 -27.72 2.03
CA SER A 114 -50.03 -28.61 2.10
C SER A 114 -51.30 -27.89 1.68
N ASN A 115 -51.52 -26.68 2.19
CA ASN A 115 -52.67 -25.85 1.79
C ASN A 115 -52.66 -25.56 0.27
N PHE A 116 -51.49 -25.21 -0.28
CA PHE A 116 -51.36 -25.00 -1.70
C PHE A 116 -51.64 -26.25 -2.53
N TYR A 117 -51.08 -27.41 -2.14
CA TYR A 117 -51.34 -28.72 -2.76
C TYR A 117 -52.86 -29.04 -2.77
N ASN A 118 -53.54 -28.85 -1.61
CA ASN A 118 -54.96 -29.09 -1.48
C ASN A 118 -55.80 -28.18 -2.40
N LYS A 119 -55.42 -26.93 -2.54
CA LYS A 119 -56.08 -25.98 -3.47
C LYS A 119 -55.99 -26.44 -4.92
N ILE A 120 -54.81 -26.96 -5.38
CA ILE A 120 -54.66 -27.46 -6.74
C ILE A 120 -55.47 -28.73 -6.91
N THR A 121 -55.43 -29.63 -5.92
CA THR A 121 -56.23 -30.87 -5.94
C THR A 121 -57.75 -30.55 -6.08
N ALA A 122 -58.21 -29.54 -5.36
CA ALA A 122 -59.63 -29.13 -5.37
C ALA A 122 -60.11 -28.61 -6.72
N ILE A 123 -59.25 -28.03 -7.56
CA ILE A 123 -59.61 -27.50 -8.87
C ILE A 123 -59.48 -28.51 -10.01
N LEU A 124 -58.82 -29.68 -9.79
CA LEU A 124 -58.63 -30.69 -10.82
C LEU A 124 -59.92 -31.19 -11.46
N PRO A 125 -61.01 -31.47 -10.70
CA PRO A 125 -62.29 -31.91 -11.32
C PRO A 125 -62.84 -30.84 -12.27
N ASP A 126 -62.80 -29.57 -11.84
CA ASP A 126 -63.28 -28.46 -12.69
C ASP A 126 -62.39 -28.34 -13.96
N ILE A 127 -61.05 -28.44 -13.82
CA ILE A 127 -60.15 -28.41 -15.00
C ILE A 127 -60.44 -29.59 -15.94
N ARG A 128 -60.71 -30.77 -15.42
CA ARG A 128 -60.99 -31.92 -16.26
C ARG A 128 -62.26 -31.72 -17.10
N LEU A 129 -63.28 -31.07 -16.55
CA LEU A 129 -64.58 -30.85 -17.21
C LEU A 129 -64.52 -29.66 -18.16
N ASP A 130 -64.01 -28.51 -17.68
CA ASP A 130 -64.11 -27.23 -18.40
C ASP A 130 -62.88 -26.92 -19.29
N TYR A 131 -61.74 -27.61 -19.04
CA TYR A 131 -60.43 -27.36 -19.68
C TYR A 131 -59.71 -28.71 -19.99
N PRO A 132 -60.37 -29.66 -20.69
CA PRO A 132 -59.83 -31.03 -20.84
C PRO A 132 -58.42 -31.06 -21.46
N ASN A 133 -58.07 -30.12 -22.35
CA ASN A 133 -56.75 -30.02 -23.00
C ASN A 133 -55.68 -29.59 -22.03
N GLU A 134 -56.01 -28.96 -20.93
CA GLU A 134 -55.06 -28.44 -19.93
C GLU A 134 -54.96 -29.39 -18.71
N TYR A 135 -55.83 -30.37 -18.59
CA TYR A 135 -55.92 -31.26 -17.43
C TYR A 135 -54.62 -31.99 -17.14
N GLN A 136 -53.97 -32.57 -18.17
CA GLN A 136 -52.81 -33.40 -18.03
C GLN A 136 -51.63 -32.65 -17.38
N LYS A 137 -51.38 -31.42 -17.79
CA LYS A 137 -50.28 -30.59 -17.23
C LYS A 137 -50.47 -30.29 -15.75
N TRP A 138 -51.73 -30.08 -15.29
CA TRP A 138 -52.02 -29.84 -13.90
C TRP A 138 -51.97 -31.11 -13.05
N GLN A 139 -52.33 -32.26 -13.62
CA GLN A 139 -52.16 -33.56 -13.02
C GLN A 139 -50.68 -33.92 -12.87
N ASP A 140 -49.87 -33.71 -13.90
CA ASP A 140 -48.42 -33.91 -13.89
C ASP A 140 -47.72 -33.00 -12.88
N TYR A 141 -48.19 -31.76 -12.76
CA TYR A 141 -47.72 -30.83 -11.74
C TYR A 141 -47.95 -31.39 -10.33
N LEU A 142 -49.13 -31.87 -10.01
CA LEU A 142 -49.42 -32.47 -8.71
C LEU A 142 -48.61 -33.76 -8.45
N ASN A 143 -48.42 -34.58 -9.46
CA ASN A 143 -47.61 -35.81 -9.35
C ASN A 143 -46.13 -35.50 -9.06
N SER A 144 -45.63 -34.35 -9.55
CA SER A 144 -44.26 -33.88 -9.31
C SER A 144 -44.07 -33.14 -7.98
N PHE A 145 -45.17 -32.83 -7.30
CA PHE A 145 -45.13 -32.02 -6.08
C PHE A 145 -44.67 -32.85 -4.87
N ASP A 146 -43.57 -32.42 -4.26
CA ASP A 146 -43.03 -33.00 -3.03
C ASP A 146 -42.96 -31.91 -1.95
N ILE A 147 -43.66 -32.07 -0.86
CA ILE A 147 -43.76 -31.11 0.25
C ILE A 147 -42.40 -30.81 0.87
N ASN A 148 -41.45 -31.73 0.79
CA ASN A 148 -40.11 -31.61 1.36
C ASN A 148 -39.11 -30.94 0.40
N LYS A 149 -39.45 -30.81 -0.87
CA LYS A 149 -38.63 -30.16 -1.90
C LYS A 149 -39.13 -28.77 -2.22
N THR A 150 -38.32 -28.02 -2.93
CA THR A 150 -38.76 -26.70 -3.46
C THR A 150 -39.96 -26.86 -4.37
N THR A 151 -41.00 -26.05 -4.14
CA THR A 151 -42.22 -26.03 -4.95
C THR A 151 -41.89 -25.81 -6.43
N PRO A 152 -42.29 -26.73 -7.33
CA PRO A 152 -42.02 -26.60 -8.76
C PRO A 152 -42.69 -25.36 -9.34
N LYS A 153 -42.27 -24.91 -10.51
CA LYS A 153 -42.88 -23.79 -11.22
C LYS A 153 -44.30 -24.19 -11.68
N LEU A 154 -45.23 -23.24 -11.58
CA LEU A 154 -46.57 -23.45 -12.10
C LEU A 154 -46.55 -23.84 -13.59
N PRO A 155 -47.48 -24.65 -14.05
CA PRO A 155 -47.65 -24.95 -15.46
C PRO A 155 -47.91 -23.67 -16.28
N THR A 156 -47.43 -23.67 -17.53
CA THR A 156 -47.69 -22.57 -18.44
C THR A 156 -49.16 -22.46 -18.73
N ILE A 157 -49.73 -21.24 -18.61
CA ILE A 157 -51.12 -20.95 -18.92
C ILE A 157 -51.19 -20.63 -20.41
N ASN A 158 -52.05 -21.36 -21.16
CA ASN A 158 -52.14 -21.25 -22.64
C ASN A 158 -53.30 -20.43 -23.10
N THR A 159 -54.38 -20.27 -22.30
CA THR A 159 -55.61 -19.56 -22.70
C THR A 159 -56.02 -18.51 -21.64
N ASP A 160 -56.66 -17.42 -22.08
CA ASP A 160 -57.18 -16.42 -21.15
C ASP A 160 -58.31 -16.99 -20.24
N LYS A 161 -59.08 -17.94 -20.75
CA LYS A 161 -60.10 -18.63 -19.94
C LYS A 161 -59.51 -19.38 -18.76
N GLU A 162 -58.42 -20.14 -19.00
CA GLU A 162 -57.66 -20.82 -17.95
C GLU A 162 -57.07 -19.80 -16.98
N LYS A 163 -56.47 -18.70 -17.50
CA LYS A 163 -55.88 -17.63 -16.67
C LYS A 163 -56.84 -17.04 -15.68
N TYR A 164 -58.04 -16.72 -16.15
CA TYR A 164 -59.08 -16.15 -15.26
C TYR A 164 -59.55 -17.15 -14.22
N PHE A 165 -59.71 -18.43 -14.58
CA PHE A 165 -60.07 -19.49 -13.70
C PHE A 165 -59.03 -19.70 -12.58
N ILE A 166 -57.77 -19.88 -12.96
CA ILE A 166 -56.65 -20.10 -12.02
C ILE A 166 -56.48 -18.91 -11.09
N SER A 167 -56.56 -17.68 -11.62
CA SER A 167 -56.47 -16.45 -10.83
C SER A 167 -57.64 -16.29 -9.88
N GLY A 168 -58.91 -16.59 -10.34
CA GLY A 168 -60.12 -16.54 -9.51
C GLY A 168 -60.09 -17.54 -8.38
N ARG A 169 -59.48 -18.70 -8.56
CA ARG A 169 -59.30 -19.71 -7.50
C ARG A 169 -58.14 -19.39 -6.54
N GLY A 170 -57.38 -18.28 -6.76
CA GLY A 170 -56.32 -17.84 -5.91
C GLY A 170 -55.04 -18.75 -5.91
N ILE A 171 -54.86 -19.51 -6.95
CA ILE A 171 -53.72 -20.44 -7.08
C ILE A 171 -52.39 -19.63 -7.13
N ASN A 172 -52.34 -18.59 -7.97
CA ASN A 172 -51.17 -17.73 -8.09
C ASN A 172 -50.77 -17.09 -6.75
N THR A 173 -51.73 -16.54 -6.03
CA THR A 173 -51.50 -15.91 -4.72
C THR A 173 -50.91 -16.91 -3.73
N THR A 174 -51.49 -18.10 -3.64
CA THR A 174 -51.01 -19.14 -2.70
C THR A 174 -49.62 -19.66 -3.11
N TYR A 175 -49.38 -19.83 -4.41
CA TYR A 175 -48.07 -20.21 -4.93
C TYR A 175 -47.01 -19.21 -4.52
N TYR A 176 -47.20 -17.91 -4.78
CA TYR A 176 -46.21 -16.89 -4.42
C TYR A 176 -46.06 -16.71 -2.91
N ASN A 177 -47.10 -16.95 -2.12
CA ASN A 177 -46.96 -17.02 -0.67
C ASN A 177 -46.03 -18.14 -0.23
N VAL A 178 -46.14 -19.36 -0.79
CA VAL A 178 -45.21 -20.48 -0.53
C VAL A 178 -43.80 -20.11 -0.99
N LYS A 179 -43.68 -19.53 -2.19
CA LYS A 179 -42.35 -19.10 -2.72
C LYS A 179 -41.66 -18.09 -1.81
N ASN A 180 -42.39 -17.11 -1.28
CA ASN A 180 -41.89 -16.13 -0.32
C ASN A 180 -41.36 -16.82 0.95
N LEU A 181 -42.09 -17.79 1.49
CA LEU A 181 -41.67 -18.57 2.65
C LEU A 181 -40.43 -19.41 2.34
N GLU A 182 -40.32 -19.99 1.14
CA GLU A 182 -39.12 -20.75 0.72
C GLU A 182 -37.88 -19.82 0.67
N VAL A 183 -38.01 -18.63 0.10
CA VAL A 183 -36.94 -17.61 0.08
C VAL A 183 -36.54 -17.23 1.50
N LYS A 184 -37.54 -17.00 2.38
CA LYS A 184 -37.29 -16.66 3.78
C LYS A 184 -36.60 -17.80 4.54
N LEU A 185 -36.95 -19.09 4.26
CA LEU A 185 -36.26 -20.23 4.82
C LEU A 185 -34.77 -20.26 4.44
N GLY A 186 -34.42 -19.87 3.22
CA GLY A 186 -33.03 -19.76 2.78
C GLY A 186 -32.19 -18.84 3.65
N LYS A 187 -32.80 -17.80 4.25
CA LYS A 187 -32.15 -16.80 5.12
C LYS A 187 -31.75 -17.36 6.50
N TYR A 188 -32.26 -18.51 6.89
CA TYR A 188 -31.85 -19.20 8.12
C TYR A 188 -30.50 -19.91 7.99
N SER A 189 -29.94 -19.98 6.78
CA SER A 189 -28.63 -20.57 6.52
C SER A 189 -27.73 -19.55 5.83
N LEU A 190 -26.82 -18.94 6.57
CA LEU A 190 -25.82 -18.02 6.03
C LEU A 190 -24.71 -18.82 5.34
N ARG A 191 -24.48 -18.56 4.06
CA ARG A 191 -23.48 -19.27 3.24
C ARG A 191 -22.39 -18.33 2.76
N ALA A 192 -21.16 -18.87 2.62
CA ALA A 192 -20.03 -18.16 2.06
C ALA A 192 -20.27 -17.81 0.58
N PRO A 193 -20.27 -16.53 0.19
CA PRO A 193 -20.52 -16.13 -1.19
C PRO A 193 -19.33 -16.41 -2.12
N PHE A 194 -18.13 -16.53 -1.54
CA PHE A 194 -16.86 -16.85 -2.21
C PHE A 194 -15.99 -17.69 -1.27
N LYS A 195 -14.87 -18.21 -1.76
CA LYS A 195 -13.84 -18.86 -0.94
C LYS A 195 -13.13 -17.80 -0.12
N GLY A 196 -13.05 -17.98 1.20
CA GLY A 196 -12.47 -16.97 2.06
C GLY A 196 -12.20 -17.42 3.48
N ILE A 197 -11.89 -16.44 4.31
CA ILE A 197 -11.61 -16.60 5.74
C ILE A 197 -12.50 -15.67 6.55
N LEU A 198 -12.97 -16.17 7.69
CA LEU A 198 -13.67 -15.36 8.68
C LEU A 198 -12.63 -14.57 9.48
N THR A 199 -12.69 -13.24 9.43
CA THR A 199 -11.76 -12.37 10.17
C THR A 199 -12.32 -11.92 11.50
N GLU A 200 -13.65 -11.87 11.62
CA GLU A 200 -14.35 -11.50 12.85
C GLU A 200 -15.54 -12.43 13.08
N ALA A 201 -15.72 -12.91 14.30
CA ALA A 201 -16.86 -13.69 14.76
C ALA A 201 -17.41 -13.07 16.04
N LEU A 202 -18.62 -12.49 15.98
CA LEU A 202 -19.23 -11.74 17.08
C LEU A 202 -20.30 -12.57 17.83
N VAL A 203 -20.57 -13.77 17.36
CA VAL A 203 -21.65 -14.63 17.90
C VAL A 203 -21.15 -16.08 18.05
N THR A 204 -21.78 -16.79 18.96
CA THR A 204 -21.50 -18.19 19.23
C THR A 204 -22.77 -19.05 19.14
N PRO A 205 -22.67 -20.36 18.88
CA PRO A 205 -23.83 -21.25 18.94
C PRO A 205 -24.57 -21.12 20.28
N GLY A 206 -25.90 -21.21 20.23
CA GLY A 206 -26.76 -20.98 21.39
C GLY A 206 -27.19 -19.50 21.60
N THR A 207 -26.53 -18.55 20.96
CA THR A 207 -26.91 -17.14 21.03
C THR A 207 -28.20 -16.87 20.25
N LEU A 208 -29.12 -16.10 20.83
CA LEU A 208 -30.27 -15.54 20.14
C LEU A 208 -29.80 -14.32 19.31
N VAL A 209 -29.95 -14.39 17.99
CA VAL A 209 -29.67 -13.26 17.09
C VAL A 209 -30.95 -12.61 16.60
N ARG A 210 -30.87 -11.30 16.27
CA ARG A 210 -31.97 -10.50 15.73
C ARG A 210 -31.69 -10.13 14.28
N ALA A 211 -32.74 -9.92 13.49
CA ALA A 211 -32.57 -9.39 12.14
C ALA A 211 -31.83 -8.03 12.16
N GLY A 212 -30.86 -7.86 11.27
CA GLY A 212 -29.98 -6.70 11.21
C GLY A 212 -28.76 -6.75 12.15
N GLN A 213 -28.63 -7.78 13.00
CA GLN A 213 -27.47 -7.92 13.88
C GLN A 213 -26.22 -8.33 13.09
N LYS A 214 -25.09 -7.64 13.29
CA LYS A 214 -23.79 -8.03 12.75
C LYS A 214 -23.32 -9.32 13.41
N LEU A 215 -22.94 -10.29 12.59
CA LEU A 215 -22.48 -11.62 13.03
C LEU A 215 -20.95 -11.75 12.94
N GLY A 216 -20.31 -11.04 12.02
CA GLY A 216 -18.89 -11.12 11.79
C GLY A 216 -18.45 -10.45 10.49
N GLU A 217 -17.24 -10.78 10.09
CA GLU A 217 -16.64 -10.27 8.85
C GLU A 217 -15.95 -11.41 8.09
N PHE A 218 -16.10 -11.41 6.76
CA PHE A 218 -15.58 -12.45 5.89
C PHE A 218 -14.85 -11.83 4.69
N ILE A 219 -13.63 -12.30 4.43
CA ILE A 219 -12.77 -11.75 3.37
C ILE A 219 -12.27 -12.84 2.42
N ASP A 220 -11.92 -12.43 1.21
CA ASP A 220 -11.11 -13.22 0.28
C ASP A 220 -9.64 -12.84 0.43
N PRO A 221 -8.77 -13.73 0.96
CA PRO A 221 -7.36 -13.42 1.21
C PRO A 221 -6.48 -13.57 -0.04
N SER A 222 -7.04 -13.75 -1.22
CA SER A 222 -6.28 -13.95 -2.45
C SER A 222 -5.71 -12.66 -3.04
N VAL A 223 -6.43 -11.54 -2.87
CA VAL A 223 -6.10 -10.24 -3.46
C VAL A 223 -6.43 -9.12 -2.48
N TYR A 224 -5.48 -8.22 -2.34
CA TYR A 224 -5.61 -7.03 -1.50
C TYR A 224 -5.50 -5.75 -2.33
N GLU A 225 -6.08 -4.70 -1.82
CA GLU A 225 -5.93 -3.33 -2.31
C GLU A 225 -5.28 -2.49 -1.22
N MET A 226 -4.32 -1.68 -1.61
CA MET A 226 -3.65 -0.70 -0.77
C MET A 226 -4.07 0.69 -1.23
N GLU A 227 -4.70 1.46 -0.34
CA GLU A 227 -4.98 2.87 -0.58
C GLU A 227 -3.74 3.68 -0.17
N VAL A 228 -3.22 4.47 -1.09
CA VAL A 228 -2.11 5.38 -0.85
C VAL A 228 -2.49 6.81 -1.20
N SER A 229 -1.99 7.76 -0.42
CA SER A 229 -2.13 9.20 -0.69
C SER A 229 -0.84 9.71 -1.34
N VAL A 230 -0.96 10.29 -2.53
CA VAL A 230 0.16 10.82 -3.31
C VAL A 230 -0.08 12.32 -3.54
N ASN A 231 0.97 13.13 -3.52
CA ASN A 231 0.86 14.56 -3.78
C ASN A 231 0.20 14.81 -5.14
N ALA A 232 -0.74 15.75 -5.19
CA ALA A 232 -1.54 16.06 -6.39
C ALA A 232 -0.68 16.47 -7.60
N THR A 233 0.50 17.03 -7.38
CA THR A 233 1.46 17.38 -8.44
C THR A 233 1.85 16.17 -9.31
N PHE A 234 1.78 14.96 -8.76
CA PHE A 234 2.12 13.72 -9.46
C PHE A 234 0.89 12.95 -9.98
N ALA A 235 -0.31 13.51 -9.84
CA ALA A 235 -1.56 12.84 -10.21
C ALA A 235 -1.57 12.39 -11.67
N ASP A 236 -1.13 13.25 -12.59
CA ASP A 236 -1.11 12.98 -14.04
C ASP A 236 -0.10 11.89 -14.45
N LEU A 237 0.86 11.60 -13.58
CA LEU A 237 1.90 10.60 -13.80
C LEU A 237 1.46 9.20 -13.34
N LEU A 238 0.44 9.13 -12.46
CA LEU A 238 -0.11 7.89 -11.94
C LEU A 238 -1.16 7.34 -12.91
N LYS A 239 -0.76 6.36 -13.72
CA LYS A 239 -1.68 5.72 -14.68
C LYS A 239 -2.09 4.33 -14.21
N LYS A 240 -3.36 3.99 -14.50
CA LYS A 240 -3.85 2.62 -14.33
C LYS A 240 -2.94 1.65 -15.10
N GLY A 241 -2.53 0.56 -14.44
CA GLY A 241 -1.63 -0.44 -15.00
C GLY A 241 -0.17 -0.27 -14.62
N ASN A 242 0.24 0.87 -14.07
CA ASN A 242 1.61 1.06 -13.59
C ASN A 242 1.97 -0.01 -12.58
N VAL A 243 3.12 -0.65 -12.81
CA VAL A 243 3.68 -1.64 -11.89
C VAL A 243 4.32 -0.92 -10.71
N VAL A 244 4.08 -1.43 -9.51
CA VAL A 244 4.54 -0.83 -8.26
C VAL A 244 5.27 -1.90 -7.45
N LYS A 245 6.45 -1.57 -6.96
CA LYS A 245 7.16 -2.38 -5.98
C LYS A 245 6.69 -1.98 -4.59
N LEU A 246 6.33 -2.98 -3.80
CA LEU A 246 5.88 -2.79 -2.42
C LEU A 246 6.81 -3.59 -1.49
N HIS A 247 7.08 -3.04 -0.34
CA HIS A 247 7.87 -3.71 0.70
C HIS A 247 7.27 -3.45 2.09
N ASN A 248 7.56 -4.33 3.02
CA ASN A 248 7.25 -4.08 4.42
C ASN A 248 8.24 -3.05 5.00
N LEU A 249 7.90 -2.45 6.13
CA LEU A 249 8.74 -1.41 6.78
C LEU A 249 10.17 -1.87 7.07
N GLU A 250 10.37 -3.14 7.29
CA GLU A 250 11.68 -3.73 7.58
C GLU A 250 12.49 -4.07 6.31
N ASN A 251 11.93 -3.86 5.10
CA ASN A 251 12.51 -4.24 3.80
C ASN A 251 12.91 -5.73 3.71
N THR A 252 12.26 -6.61 4.48
CA THR A 252 12.53 -8.06 4.48
C THR A 252 11.71 -8.81 3.44
N SER A 253 10.65 -8.21 2.92
CA SER A 253 9.75 -8.83 1.94
C SER A 253 9.38 -7.82 0.85
N GLU A 254 9.52 -8.23 -0.41
CA GLU A 254 9.14 -7.44 -1.59
C GLU A 254 7.94 -8.08 -2.30
N TYR A 255 6.99 -7.26 -2.72
CA TYR A 255 5.82 -7.66 -3.47
C TYR A 255 5.69 -6.79 -4.72
N THR A 256 5.00 -7.31 -5.73
CA THR A 256 4.69 -6.55 -6.93
C THR A 256 3.20 -6.32 -7.02
N GLY A 257 2.81 -5.07 -7.11
CA GLY A 257 1.43 -4.63 -7.29
C GLY A 257 1.23 -3.85 -8.58
N LYS A 258 -0.02 -3.48 -8.84
CA LYS A 258 -0.39 -2.62 -9.98
C LYS A 258 -1.37 -1.55 -9.54
N VAL A 259 -1.19 -0.33 -10.04
CA VAL A 259 -2.20 0.72 -9.89
C VAL A 259 -3.45 0.32 -10.66
N ILE A 260 -4.58 0.17 -9.96
CA ILE A 260 -5.85 -0.22 -10.57
C ILE A 260 -6.78 0.96 -10.81
N ARG A 261 -6.70 1.97 -9.97
CA ARG A 261 -7.46 3.21 -10.08
C ARG A 261 -6.76 4.36 -9.37
N VAL A 262 -7.00 5.55 -9.84
CA VAL A 262 -6.62 6.82 -9.19
C VAL A 262 -7.91 7.61 -9.01
N ASN A 263 -8.12 8.20 -7.83
CA ASN A 263 -9.31 8.98 -7.55
C ASN A 263 -9.32 10.24 -8.44
N GLY A 264 -10.49 10.67 -8.88
CA GLY A 264 -10.67 11.94 -9.61
C GLY A 264 -10.77 13.18 -8.71
N LYS A 265 -10.71 13.01 -7.37
CA LYS A 265 -10.84 14.10 -6.39
C LYS A 265 -9.54 14.27 -5.62
N ILE A 266 -9.05 15.52 -5.60
CA ILE A 266 -7.94 15.94 -4.73
C ILE A 266 -8.52 16.32 -3.37
N ASP A 267 -7.89 15.86 -2.30
CA ASP A 267 -8.17 16.35 -0.95
C ASP A 267 -7.58 17.76 -0.80
N ALA A 268 -8.46 18.74 -0.56
CA ALA A 268 -8.07 20.15 -0.53
C ALA A 268 -7.17 20.49 0.68
N THR A 269 -7.30 19.76 1.78
CA THR A 269 -6.55 20.01 3.02
C THR A 269 -5.13 19.48 2.93
N SER A 270 -4.97 18.23 2.47
CA SER A 270 -3.67 17.57 2.37
C SER A 270 -2.98 17.76 1.01
N GLN A 271 -3.68 18.33 0.01
CA GLN A 271 -3.21 18.45 -1.37
C GLN A 271 -2.74 17.11 -1.95
N THR A 272 -3.44 16.03 -1.61
CA THR A 272 -3.14 14.68 -2.07
C THR A 272 -4.27 14.09 -2.90
N ILE A 273 -3.92 13.11 -3.74
CA ILE A 273 -4.86 12.27 -4.48
C ILE A 273 -4.71 10.82 -4.01
N LYS A 274 -5.81 10.10 -3.90
CA LYS A 274 -5.82 8.69 -3.53
C LYS A 274 -5.57 7.81 -4.74
N ALA A 275 -4.60 6.93 -4.66
CA ALA A 275 -4.35 5.86 -5.62
C ALA A 275 -4.55 4.50 -4.95
N TYR A 276 -5.03 3.53 -5.71
CA TYR A 276 -5.33 2.19 -5.23
C TYR A 276 -4.44 1.19 -5.97
N ILE A 277 -3.66 0.45 -5.21
CA ILE A 277 -2.69 -0.52 -5.71
C ILE A 277 -3.20 -1.91 -5.37
N GLN A 278 -3.41 -2.75 -6.36
CA GLN A 278 -3.77 -4.16 -6.16
C GLN A 278 -2.49 -4.98 -6.03
N VAL A 279 -2.47 -5.84 -5.02
CA VAL A 279 -1.36 -6.75 -4.73
C VAL A 279 -1.89 -8.13 -4.33
N ALA A 280 -1.18 -9.17 -4.69
CA ALA A 280 -1.48 -10.55 -4.29
C ALA A 280 -0.22 -11.19 -3.71
N GLY A 281 -0.41 -12.00 -2.67
CA GLY A 281 0.70 -12.71 -2.02
C GLY A 281 0.19 -13.60 -0.89
N LYS A 282 0.79 -14.78 -0.74
CA LYS A 282 0.36 -15.76 0.28
C LYS A 282 0.63 -15.31 1.73
N THR A 283 1.61 -14.44 1.92
CA THR A 283 2.02 -13.93 3.23
C THR A 283 1.31 -12.64 3.63
N LEU A 284 0.57 -12.03 2.69
CA LEU A 284 -0.19 -10.81 2.93
C LEU A 284 -1.40 -11.08 3.82
N LYS A 285 -1.71 -10.09 4.67
CA LYS A 285 -2.85 -10.14 5.58
C LYS A 285 -3.59 -8.80 5.57
N GLU A 286 -4.89 -8.86 5.87
CA GLU A 286 -5.71 -7.68 6.14
C GLU A 286 -5.06 -6.81 7.21
N GLY A 287 -5.02 -5.50 6.99
CA GLY A 287 -4.43 -4.53 7.92
C GLY A 287 -2.89 -4.41 7.87
N MET A 288 -2.21 -5.23 7.07
CA MET A 288 -0.76 -5.11 6.90
C MET A 288 -0.39 -3.74 6.31
N TYR A 289 0.61 -3.08 6.88
CA TYR A 289 1.14 -1.82 6.38
C TYR A 289 2.30 -2.07 5.43
N LEU A 290 2.22 -1.50 4.24
CA LEU A 290 3.27 -1.59 3.23
C LEU A 290 3.66 -0.20 2.74
N GLU A 291 4.87 -0.12 2.20
CA GLU A 291 5.39 1.02 1.49
C GLU A 291 5.48 0.70 0.00
N ALA A 292 5.04 1.61 -0.84
CA ALA A 292 4.96 1.47 -2.29
C ALA A 292 5.89 2.46 -2.98
N ASN A 293 6.75 1.98 -3.86
CA ASN A 293 7.61 2.78 -4.72
C ASN A 293 6.97 2.91 -6.11
N LEU A 294 6.32 4.06 -6.32
CA LEU A 294 5.65 4.38 -7.58
C LEU A 294 6.63 5.10 -8.50
N ILE A 295 6.91 4.54 -9.67
CA ILE A 295 7.67 5.22 -10.72
C ILE A 295 6.70 6.18 -11.40
N ALA A 296 6.85 7.48 -11.12
CA ALA A 296 5.99 8.52 -11.68
C ALA A 296 6.41 8.89 -13.11
N LYS A 297 7.71 9.17 -13.29
CA LYS A 297 8.30 9.64 -14.55
C LYS A 297 9.78 9.30 -14.55
N SER A 298 10.39 9.15 -15.73
CA SER A 298 11.84 9.14 -15.87
C SER A 298 12.31 10.46 -16.48
N GLU A 299 13.37 11.02 -15.91
CA GLU A 299 14.04 12.21 -16.45
C GLU A 299 15.29 11.81 -17.20
N LYS A 300 15.36 12.19 -18.49
CA LYS A 300 16.53 11.96 -19.34
C LYS A 300 17.60 13.00 -19.07
N ASN A 301 18.85 12.66 -19.29
CA ASN A 301 20.01 13.52 -19.06
C ASN A 301 20.02 14.13 -17.65
N ALA A 302 19.81 13.28 -16.65
CA ALA A 302 19.74 13.66 -15.25
C ALA A 302 20.73 12.85 -14.40
N ILE A 303 21.07 13.39 -13.25
CA ILE A 303 21.88 12.72 -12.23
C ILE A 303 21.14 12.76 -10.90
N GLU A 304 21.25 11.68 -10.13
CA GLU A 304 20.77 11.61 -8.75
C GLU A 304 21.94 11.90 -7.80
N VAL A 305 21.74 12.87 -6.91
CA VAL A 305 22.73 13.25 -5.89
C VAL A 305 22.09 13.30 -4.51
N SER A 306 22.89 13.04 -3.45
CA SER A 306 22.38 13.18 -2.08
C SER A 306 22.07 14.63 -1.76
N ARG A 307 20.93 14.90 -1.16
CA ARG A 307 20.55 16.26 -0.71
C ARG A 307 21.54 16.88 0.27
N LYS A 308 22.30 16.06 0.99
CA LYS A 308 23.36 16.51 1.91
C LYS A 308 24.50 17.24 1.21
N LEU A 309 24.65 17.07 -0.09
CA LEU A 309 25.67 17.73 -0.91
C LEU A 309 25.23 19.13 -1.40
N LEU A 310 23.93 19.41 -1.32
CA LEU A 310 23.38 20.66 -1.81
C LEU A 310 23.54 21.77 -0.78
N VAL A 311 23.85 22.96 -1.27
CA VAL A 311 23.86 24.20 -0.51
C VAL A 311 22.54 24.92 -0.77
N ASP A 312 21.76 25.15 0.28
CA ASP A 312 20.44 25.81 0.27
C ASP A 312 19.44 25.24 -0.76
N ASN A 313 19.58 23.96 -1.14
CA ASN A 313 18.82 23.28 -2.19
C ASN A 313 18.89 23.97 -3.57
N LYS A 314 19.85 24.83 -3.81
CA LYS A 314 20.01 25.62 -5.04
C LYS A 314 21.38 25.51 -5.68
N GLN A 315 22.39 25.10 -4.92
CA GLN A 315 23.77 25.09 -5.38
C GLN A 315 24.46 23.77 -5.03
N LEU A 316 25.52 23.44 -5.78
CA LEU A 316 26.34 22.25 -5.59
C LEU A 316 27.82 22.60 -5.76
N PHE A 317 28.68 22.01 -4.92
CA PHE A 317 30.11 22.14 -5.10
C PHE A 317 30.63 21.18 -6.18
N VAL A 318 31.32 21.75 -7.17
CA VAL A 318 32.09 21.04 -8.19
C VAL A 318 33.58 21.26 -7.97
N VAL A 319 34.41 20.32 -8.44
CA VAL A 319 35.88 20.42 -8.33
C VAL A 319 36.47 20.68 -9.72
N ASN A 320 37.06 21.85 -9.92
CA ASN A 320 37.80 22.22 -11.12
C ASN A 320 39.23 22.53 -10.71
N ASP A 321 40.24 21.93 -11.34
CA ASP A 321 41.66 22.18 -11.09
C ASP A 321 42.05 22.24 -9.59
N SER A 322 41.52 21.28 -8.80
CA SER A 322 41.74 21.21 -7.34
C SER A 322 41.17 22.42 -6.56
N ILE A 323 40.18 23.11 -7.11
CA ILE A 323 39.45 24.20 -6.48
C ILE A 323 37.97 23.83 -6.42
N LEU A 324 37.33 24.07 -5.27
CA LEU A 324 35.88 23.94 -5.12
C LEU A 324 35.22 25.19 -5.72
N ASN A 325 34.32 24.99 -6.65
CA ASN A 325 33.47 26.02 -7.22
C ASN A 325 32.03 25.74 -6.90
N LEU A 326 31.29 26.76 -6.51
CA LEU A 326 29.85 26.64 -6.21
C LEU A 326 29.08 26.98 -7.50
N ILE A 327 28.30 26.03 -8.00
CA ILE A 327 27.47 26.20 -9.19
C ILE A 327 26.00 26.18 -8.83
N ASP A 328 25.20 26.96 -9.55
CA ASP A 328 23.73 26.85 -9.47
C ASP A 328 23.24 25.58 -10.14
N ILE A 329 22.22 24.96 -9.56
CA ILE A 329 21.67 23.70 -10.05
C ILE A 329 20.22 23.87 -10.50
N ASN A 330 19.78 23.00 -11.41
CA ASN A 330 18.39 22.87 -11.84
C ASN A 330 17.77 21.58 -11.27
N PRO A 331 17.20 21.61 -10.05
CA PRO A 331 16.56 20.44 -9.47
C PRO A 331 15.18 20.20 -10.07
N VAL A 332 14.94 19.01 -10.59
CA VAL A 332 13.64 18.59 -11.14
C VAL A 332 12.80 17.82 -10.14
N TYR A 333 13.46 17.23 -9.13
CA TYR A 333 12.76 16.49 -8.07
C TYR A 333 13.62 16.41 -6.81
N PHE A 334 12.94 16.47 -5.65
CA PHE A 334 13.52 16.20 -4.34
C PHE A 334 12.80 15.03 -3.68
N SER A 335 13.53 13.99 -3.33
CA SER A 335 13.09 12.96 -2.39
C SER A 335 13.50 13.30 -0.95
N ALA A 336 13.24 12.43 0.01
CA ALA A 336 13.69 12.62 1.39
C ALA A 336 15.24 12.70 1.48
N GLU A 337 15.94 11.86 0.72
CA GLU A 337 17.40 11.71 0.82
C GLU A 337 18.16 12.27 -0.38
N ASN A 338 17.57 12.27 -1.57
CA ASN A 338 18.22 12.59 -2.84
C ASN A 338 17.52 13.72 -3.59
N ALA A 339 18.24 14.32 -4.53
CA ALA A 339 17.71 15.25 -5.52
C ALA A 339 18.08 14.77 -6.92
N ILE A 340 17.19 14.95 -7.87
CA ILE A 340 17.44 14.70 -9.29
C ILE A 340 17.70 16.04 -9.96
N LEU A 341 18.90 16.18 -10.51
CA LEU A 341 19.40 17.41 -11.12
C LEU A 341 19.55 17.21 -12.61
N LYS A 342 19.32 18.30 -13.36
CA LYS A 342 19.60 18.42 -14.80
C LYS A 342 20.66 19.47 -15.08
N ASP A 343 21.08 19.50 -16.33
CA ASP A 343 21.95 20.55 -16.89
C ASP A 343 23.36 20.60 -16.24
N ILE A 344 23.84 19.49 -15.68
CA ILE A 344 25.22 19.33 -15.28
C ILE A 344 25.94 18.51 -16.35
N GLU A 345 27.07 19.00 -16.85
CA GLU A 345 27.82 18.34 -17.92
C GLU A 345 28.41 17.00 -17.49
N ASN A 346 28.44 16.03 -18.41
CA ASN A 346 29.10 14.76 -18.18
C ASN A 346 30.61 14.97 -17.95
N GLY A 347 31.16 14.26 -16.97
CA GLY A 347 32.56 14.39 -16.60
C GLY A 347 32.85 15.42 -15.52
N THR A 348 31.88 16.27 -15.15
CA THR A 348 32.03 17.19 -14.01
C THR A 348 32.30 16.41 -12.73
N LEU A 349 33.27 16.84 -11.95
CA LEU A 349 33.59 16.25 -10.65
C LEU A 349 32.79 16.93 -9.55
N ILE A 350 31.94 16.17 -8.86
CA ILE A 350 31.17 16.65 -7.71
C ILE A 350 31.68 16.00 -6.42
N LEU A 351 31.45 16.63 -5.28
CA LEU A 351 31.80 16.02 -3.99
C LEU A 351 30.97 14.76 -3.73
N SER A 352 31.59 13.66 -3.29
CA SER A 352 30.88 12.46 -2.85
C SER A 352 30.34 12.55 -1.42
N LYS A 353 30.89 13.47 -0.61
CA LYS A 353 30.53 13.68 0.80
C LYS A 353 30.56 15.16 1.15
N PRO A 354 29.69 15.62 2.07
CA PRO A 354 29.73 16.99 2.56
C PRO A 354 31.09 17.31 3.19
N VAL A 355 31.64 18.46 2.88
CA VAL A 355 32.88 18.96 3.45
C VAL A 355 32.58 20.10 4.42
N PRO A 356 32.73 19.90 5.75
CA PRO A 356 32.44 20.94 6.73
C PRO A 356 33.29 22.19 6.49
N GLY A 357 32.65 23.37 6.40
CA GLY A 357 33.30 24.64 6.15
C GLY A 357 33.85 24.79 4.72
N ALA A 358 33.27 24.06 3.74
CA ALA A 358 33.54 24.33 2.33
C ALA A 358 33.05 25.71 1.92
N TYR A 359 33.81 26.40 1.07
CA TYR A 359 33.46 27.68 0.51
C TYR A 359 33.96 27.78 -0.95
N ASP A 360 33.37 28.65 -1.70
CA ASP A 360 33.75 28.88 -3.10
C ASP A 360 35.19 29.35 -3.22
N GLY A 361 35.97 28.75 -4.14
CA GLY A 361 37.41 29.04 -4.30
C GLY A 361 38.34 28.29 -3.32
N MET A 362 37.82 27.37 -2.50
CA MET A 362 38.63 26.58 -1.56
C MET A 362 39.53 25.60 -2.30
N LYS A 363 40.85 25.59 -2.00
CA LYS A 363 41.78 24.59 -2.52
C LYS A 363 41.59 23.23 -1.84
N VAL A 364 41.50 22.19 -2.64
CA VAL A 364 41.28 20.78 -2.18
C VAL A 364 42.26 19.84 -2.88
N GLU A 365 42.54 18.71 -2.26
CA GLU A 365 43.30 17.59 -2.81
C GLU A 365 42.32 16.42 -3.05
N ILE A 366 42.21 15.98 -4.30
CA ILE A 366 41.32 14.87 -4.66
C ILE A 366 41.97 13.56 -4.20
N LEU A 367 41.26 12.84 -3.32
CA LEU A 367 41.63 11.46 -2.98
C LEU A 367 41.17 10.54 -4.12
N THR A 368 42.06 10.12 -4.97
CA THR A 368 41.79 9.09 -5.96
C THR A 368 41.66 7.74 -5.24
N ASN A 369 40.42 7.22 -5.12
CA ASN A 369 40.21 5.83 -4.68
C ASN A 369 40.78 4.91 -5.74
N LYS A 370 42.05 4.48 -5.58
CA LYS A 370 42.59 3.34 -6.32
C LYS A 370 41.73 2.11 -5.93
N SER A 371 40.85 1.77 -6.83
CA SER A 371 40.09 0.52 -7.00
C SER A 371 40.35 -0.60 -5.98
N THR A 372 39.28 -0.95 -5.28
CA THR A 372 39.08 -2.22 -4.54
C THR A 372 39.08 -3.46 -5.49
N GLY A 373 39.61 -3.34 -6.71
CA GLY A 373 39.56 -4.39 -7.73
C GLY A 373 40.73 -5.43 -7.69
N GLN A 374 41.71 -5.25 -6.79
CA GLN A 374 42.86 -6.16 -6.79
C GLN A 374 42.99 -7.11 -5.58
N ARG A 375 42.04 -7.12 -4.67
CA ARG A 375 42.06 -8.04 -3.51
C ARG A 375 41.30 -9.37 -3.69
N GLN A 376 40.57 -9.56 -4.76
CA GLN A 376 39.91 -10.86 -5.01
C GLN A 376 40.77 -11.89 -5.74
N ASN A 377 41.78 -11.49 -6.52
CA ASN A 377 42.61 -12.44 -7.26
C ASN A 377 43.81 -12.99 -6.48
N ALA A 378 44.06 -12.54 -5.25
CA ALA A 378 45.16 -13.05 -4.42
C ALA A 378 44.74 -14.14 -3.43
N LYS A 379 43.45 -14.43 -3.25
CA LYS A 379 42.95 -15.48 -2.36
C LYS A 379 42.60 -16.80 -3.06
N GLU A 380 42.52 -16.83 -4.37
CA GLU A 380 42.22 -18.06 -5.13
C GLU A 380 43.44 -18.89 -5.51
N LYS A 381 44.66 -18.36 -5.38
CA LYS A 381 45.91 -19.11 -5.70
C LYS A 381 46.53 -19.86 -4.52
N LYS A 382 45.86 -20.04 -3.40
CA LYS A 382 46.40 -20.75 -2.22
C LYS A 382 45.49 -21.87 -1.68
N LYS A 383 44.70 -22.51 -2.51
CA LYS A 383 44.01 -23.77 -2.14
C LYS A 383 44.04 -24.76 -3.31
N GLU A 384 45.24 -25.26 -3.66
CA GLU A 384 45.36 -26.59 -4.23
C GLU A 384 45.85 -27.53 -3.13
N PRO A 385 45.16 -28.65 -2.87
CA PRO A 385 45.64 -29.64 -1.92
C PRO A 385 46.63 -30.54 -2.58
N LYS A 386 47.83 -30.63 -1.99
CA LYS A 386 48.72 -31.75 -2.23
C LYS A 386 48.10 -33.00 -1.58
N LYS A 387 47.87 -33.99 -2.46
CA LYS A 387 47.67 -35.44 -2.20
C LYS A 387 47.02 -35.83 -0.88
#